data_0318626059ed98718678a5bc0e58f115
#
_entry.id   0318626059ed98718678a5bc0e58f115
#
_cell.length_a   1.000
_cell.length_b   1.000
_cell.length_c   1.000
_cell.angle_alpha   90.00
_cell.angle_beta   90.00
_cell.angle_gamma   90.00
#
_symmetry.space_group_name_H-M   'P 1'
#
loop_
_entity.id
_entity.type
_entity.pdbx_description
1 polymer ?
#
loop_
_entity_poly.entity_id
_entity_poly.type
_entity_poly.pdbx_seq_one_letter_code
_entity_poly.pdbx_strand_id
1 'polypeptide(L)'
;MTINHFSRYSMLSAAVLCGVLALSGCDKDKEGSAARGPSPVSVVKVTRHDVPADMTWVAKTESSRAVEIYSRVNGFLDARKYTEGGMVNAGDVLFLMDKKPFEVQLSEAQASLDSSLAAHEVAKRNLNRIRPLAKLKALSQTDLDQAIGDFQTTAAAVSNAKAQVENDSKDRK
;
A
#
# COMPACT_ATOMS: atom_id res chain seq x y z
N MET A 1 -104.83 -51.96 45.03
CA MET A 1 -104.30 -50.97 44.02
C MET A 1 -103.82 -49.73 44.76
N THR A 2 -102.74 -49.83 45.54
CA THR A 2 -102.26 -48.78 46.41
C THR A 2 -100.73 -48.94 46.67
N ILE A 3 -99.89 -48.87 45.64
CA ILE A 3 -98.45 -49.01 45.79
C ILE A 3 -97.63 -47.83 45.19
N ASN A 4 -98.21 -46.84 44.57
CA ASN A 4 -97.48 -45.81 43.85
C ASN A 4 -97.29 -44.47 44.59
N HIS A 5 -97.89 -44.29 45.75
CA HIS A 5 -97.75 -43.02 46.47
C HIS A 5 -96.47 -42.94 47.35
N PHE A 6 -96.04 -44.08 47.91
CA PHE A 6 -94.91 -44.12 48.83
C PHE A 6 -93.57 -43.90 48.10
N SER A 7 -93.47 -44.40 46.89
CA SER A 7 -92.26 -44.23 46.04
C SER A 7 -92.00 -42.76 45.60
N ARG A 8 -93.06 -42.00 45.38
CA ARG A 8 -92.98 -40.61 44.92
C ARG A 8 -92.51 -39.65 46.04
N TYR A 9 -92.95 -39.90 47.29
CA TYR A 9 -92.49 -39.10 48.44
C TYR A 9 -91.09 -39.41 48.88
N SER A 10 -90.63 -40.62 48.69
CA SER A 10 -89.22 -40.99 48.94
C SER A 10 -88.25 -40.31 47.97
N MET A 11 -88.65 -40.18 46.68
CA MET A 11 -87.82 -39.48 45.70
C MET A 11 -87.80 -37.96 45.92
N LEU A 12 -88.96 -37.41 46.38
CA LEU A 12 -88.97 -35.95 46.69
C LEU A 12 -88.15 -35.61 47.95
N SER A 13 -88.19 -36.49 48.98
CA SER A 13 -87.40 -36.24 50.17
C SER A 13 -85.86 -36.35 49.92
N ALA A 14 -85.47 -37.26 49.06
CA ALA A 14 -84.06 -37.39 48.66
C ALA A 14 -83.53 -36.19 47.82
N ALA A 15 -84.44 -35.63 46.99
CA ALA A 15 -84.10 -34.43 46.18
C ALA A 15 -83.96 -33.15 47.05
N VAL A 16 -84.81 -33.00 48.09
CA VAL A 16 -84.80 -31.89 49.00
C VAL A 16 -83.52 -31.98 49.92
N LEU A 17 -83.14 -33.18 50.37
CA LEU A 17 -81.96 -33.40 51.22
C LEU A 17 -80.70 -33.15 50.45
N CYS A 18 -80.66 -33.51 49.16
CA CYS A 18 -79.48 -33.23 48.27
C CYS A 18 -79.36 -31.73 47.99
N GLY A 19 -80.48 -30.99 47.83
CA GLY A 19 -80.53 -29.54 47.62
C GLY A 19 -80.00 -28.73 48.85
N VAL A 20 -80.30 -29.18 50.06
CA VAL A 20 -79.86 -28.53 51.29
C VAL A 20 -78.32 -28.74 51.54
N LEU A 21 -77.81 -29.90 51.16
CA LEU A 21 -76.33 -30.14 51.26
C LEU A 21 -75.54 -29.36 50.22
N ALA A 22 -76.13 -28.99 49.09
CA ALA A 22 -75.46 -28.21 48.07
C ALA A 22 -75.36 -26.70 48.44
N LEU A 23 -76.16 -26.17 49.33
CA LEU A 23 -76.09 -24.76 49.75
C LEU A 23 -75.17 -24.51 50.91
N SER A 24 -74.71 -25.54 51.61
CA SER A 24 -73.79 -25.34 52.75
C SER A 24 -72.28 -25.35 52.39
N GLY A 25 -71.94 -25.41 51.09
CA GLY A 25 -70.60 -25.55 50.62
C GLY A 25 -69.94 -24.27 50.09
N CYS A 26 -70.47 -23.08 50.32
CA CYS A 26 -69.88 -21.80 49.89
C CYS A 26 -69.69 -20.81 51.01
N ASP A 27 -69.19 -21.28 52.14
CA ASP A 27 -68.47 -20.35 53.00
C ASP A 27 -67.01 -20.43 52.62
N LYS A 28 -66.72 -19.70 51.55
CA LYS A 28 -65.34 -19.38 51.19
C LYS A 28 -64.91 -18.32 52.18
N ASP A 29 -64.28 -18.79 53.23
CA ASP A 29 -63.48 -17.90 54.05
C ASP A 29 -62.71 -17.03 53.12
N LYS A 30 -63.14 -15.80 53.02
CA LYS A 30 -62.21 -14.72 52.65
C LYS A 30 -61.15 -14.72 53.73
N GLU A 31 -60.23 -15.67 53.64
CA GLU A 31 -58.92 -15.37 54.19
C GLU A 31 -58.56 -14.01 53.59
N GLY A 32 -58.68 -13.02 54.44
CA GLY A 32 -58.19 -11.70 54.09
C GLY A 32 -56.84 -11.90 53.51
N SER A 33 -56.70 -11.48 52.26
CA SER A 33 -55.41 -11.28 51.67
C SER A 33 -54.65 -10.44 52.70
N ALA A 34 -54.03 -11.10 53.65
CA ALA A 34 -52.99 -10.49 54.46
C ALA A 34 -52.05 -9.97 53.41
N ALA A 35 -52.05 -8.66 53.23
CA ALA A 35 -51.10 -8.00 52.40
C ALA A 35 -49.74 -8.60 52.77
N ARG A 36 -49.22 -9.49 51.94
CA ARG A 36 -47.90 -10.04 52.14
C ARG A 36 -46.99 -8.83 52.19
N GLY A 37 -46.55 -8.53 53.39
CA GLY A 37 -45.57 -7.50 53.59
C GLY A 37 -44.43 -7.72 52.59
N PRO A 38 -43.75 -6.69 52.19
CA PRO A 38 -42.68 -6.80 51.22
C PRO A 38 -41.76 -7.95 51.65
N SER A 39 -41.56 -8.88 50.71
CA SER A 39 -40.69 -10.04 50.94
C SER A 39 -39.28 -9.53 51.30
N PRO A 40 -38.66 -10.03 52.35
CA PRO A 40 -37.31 -9.63 52.70
C PRO A 40 -36.38 -10.05 51.55
N VAL A 41 -35.79 -9.06 50.91
CA VAL A 41 -34.80 -9.29 49.83
C VAL A 41 -33.42 -8.85 50.34
N SER A 42 -32.46 -9.67 50.09
CA SER A 42 -31.06 -9.28 50.33
C SER A 42 -30.62 -8.34 49.23
N VAL A 43 -30.21 -7.17 49.57
CA VAL A 43 -29.68 -6.17 48.62
C VAL A 43 -28.21 -5.94 48.90
N VAL A 44 -27.44 -5.89 47.85
CA VAL A 44 -26.04 -5.48 47.91
C VAL A 44 -25.95 -4.06 47.35
N LYS A 45 -25.38 -3.17 48.16
CA LYS A 45 -25.13 -1.81 47.72
C LYS A 45 -24.05 -1.83 46.66
N VAL A 46 -24.39 -1.51 45.42
CA VAL A 46 -23.43 -1.39 44.32
C VAL A 46 -22.65 -0.09 44.50
N THR A 47 -21.38 -0.23 44.79
CA THR A 47 -20.42 0.89 44.77
C THR A 47 -19.72 0.91 43.41
N ARG A 48 -19.55 2.11 42.86
CA ARG A 48 -18.73 2.28 41.64
C ARG A 48 -17.27 2.11 42.06
N HIS A 49 -16.57 1.24 41.39
CA HIS A 49 -15.13 1.10 41.48
C HIS A 49 -14.59 0.95 40.08
N ASP A 50 -13.38 1.47 39.88
CA ASP A 50 -12.69 1.31 38.59
C ASP A 50 -12.21 -0.12 38.49
N VAL A 51 -12.60 -0.76 37.38
CA VAL A 51 -12.12 -2.10 37.04
C VAL A 51 -11.07 -1.93 35.95
N PRO A 52 -9.82 -2.35 36.18
CA PRO A 52 -8.82 -2.32 35.14
C PRO A 52 -9.27 -3.25 33.98
N ALA A 53 -9.43 -2.67 32.83
CA ALA A 53 -9.74 -3.41 31.61
C ALA A 53 -8.45 -3.50 30.77
N ASP A 54 -7.72 -4.59 30.94
CA ASP A 54 -6.54 -4.87 30.12
C ASP A 54 -7.00 -5.40 28.76
N MET A 55 -6.78 -4.60 27.73
CA MET A 55 -7.03 -5.00 26.36
C MET A 55 -5.70 -5.35 25.69
N THR A 56 -5.60 -6.58 25.21
CA THR A 56 -4.43 -7.03 24.45
C THR A 56 -4.72 -6.97 22.97
N TRP A 57 -3.88 -6.25 22.24
CA TRP A 57 -3.99 -6.10 20.80
C TRP A 57 -2.76 -6.68 20.11
N VAL A 58 -2.96 -7.38 19.02
CA VAL A 58 -1.87 -7.77 18.13
C VAL A 58 -1.54 -6.57 17.28
N ALA A 59 -0.30 -6.08 17.39
CA ALA A 59 0.19 -4.96 16.60
C ALA A 59 1.53 -5.31 15.95
N LYS A 60 1.75 -4.76 14.75
CA LYS A 60 3.02 -4.81 14.05
C LYS A 60 3.58 -3.39 14.02
N THR A 61 4.81 -3.25 14.50
CA THR A 61 5.52 -1.98 14.40
C THR A 61 6.12 -1.84 13.01
N GLU A 62 5.88 -0.70 12.38
CA GLU A 62 6.49 -0.34 11.09
C GLU A 62 7.23 0.99 11.24
N SER A 63 8.34 1.12 10.52
CA SER A 63 9.08 2.37 10.52
C SER A 63 8.30 3.46 9.80
N SER A 64 8.17 4.63 10.41
CA SER A 64 7.59 5.82 9.75
C SER A 64 8.48 6.40 8.65
N ARG A 65 9.73 5.96 8.55
CA ARG A 65 10.74 6.41 7.59
C ARG A 65 11.41 5.24 6.88
N ALA A 66 10.63 4.23 6.50
CA ALA A 66 11.14 3.16 5.66
C ALA A 66 11.44 3.72 4.26
N VAL A 67 12.65 3.48 3.76
CA VAL A 67 13.09 3.87 2.42
C VAL A 67 13.58 2.64 1.71
N GLU A 68 13.04 2.39 0.52
CA GLU A 68 13.56 1.36 -0.38
C GLU A 68 14.61 1.98 -1.30
N ILE A 69 15.78 1.37 -1.36
CA ILE A 69 16.89 1.84 -2.18
C ILE A 69 16.97 0.96 -3.43
N TYR A 70 16.79 1.60 -4.59
CA TYR A 70 16.91 0.94 -5.89
C TYR A 70 18.15 1.41 -6.63
N SER A 71 18.78 0.49 -7.37
CA SER A 71 19.79 0.87 -8.34
C SER A 71 19.15 1.67 -9.48
N ARG A 72 19.82 2.72 -9.95
CA ARG A 72 19.39 3.49 -11.12
C ARG A 72 19.80 2.85 -12.44
N VAL A 73 20.74 1.93 -12.40
CA VAL A 73 21.28 1.23 -13.56
C VAL A 73 21.05 -0.27 -13.41
N ASN A 74 20.86 -0.95 -14.53
CA ASN A 74 20.74 -2.40 -14.57
C ASN A 74 22.14 -3.01 -14.67
N GLY A 75 22.47 -3.95 -13.78
CA GLY A 75 23.76 -4.58 -13.77
C GLY A 75 23.84 -5.73 -12.77
N PHE A 76 24.94 -6.42 -12.75
CA PHE A 76 25.21 -7.48 -11.79
C PHE A 76 25.77 -6.92 -10.49
N LEU A 77 25.29 -7.47 -9.37
CA LEU A 77 25.81 -7.12 -8.06
C LEU A 77 27.14 -7.87 -7.84
N ASP A 78 28.19 -7.11 -7.63
CA ASP A 78 29.52 -7.66 -7.36
C ASP A 78 29.71 -7.94 -5.86
N ALA A 79 29.36 -6.98 -5.01
CA ALA A 79 29.50 -7.15 -3.56
C ALA A 79 28.48 -6.34 -2.77
N ARG A 80 28.09 -6.89 -1.62
CA ARG A 80 27.36 -6.20 -0.56
C ARG A 80 28.36 -5.72 0.50
N LYS A 81 28.36 -4.42 0.82
CA LYS A 81 29.35 -3.80 1.73
C LYS A 81 28.81 -3.52 3.14
N TYR A 82 27.53 -3.75 3.37
CA TYR A 82 26.90 -3.58 4.69
C TYR A 82 26.57 -4.91 5.36
N THR A 83 26.41 -4.89 6.67
CA THR A 83 25.92 -6.02 7.47
C THR A 83 24.42 -5.85 7.72
N GLU A 84 23.62 -6.89 7.49
CA GLU A 84 22.19 -6.87 7.75
C GLU A 84 21.90 -6.58 9.22
N GLY A 85 20.93 -5.68 9.47
CA GLY A 85 20.59 -5.22 10.81
C GLY A 85 21.58 -4.19 11.39
N GLY A 86 22.64 -3.84 10.66
CA GLY A 86 23.61 -2.83 11.08
C GLY A 86 23.17 -1.40 10.83
N MET A 87 23.81 -0.46 11.51
CA MET A 87 23.64 0.97 11.27
C MET A 87 24.43 1.39 10.04
N VAL A 88 23.83 2.26 9.21
CA VAL A 88 24.48 2.86 8.04
C VAL A 88 24.32 4.37 8.10
N ASN A 89 25.33 5.09 7.60
CA ASN A 89 25.34 6.54 7.56
C ASN A 89 25.11 7.06 6.15
N ALA A 90 24.72 8.31 6.04
CA ALA A 90 24.62 8.96 4.73
C ALA A 90 25.99 8.98 4.04
N GLY A 91 26.04 8.43 2.82
CA GLY A 91 27.29 8.33 2.03
C GLY A 91 27.97 6.97 2.11
N ASP A 92 27.54 6.07 2.98
CA ASP A 92 28.08 4.70 3.02
C ASP A 92 27.73 3.94 1.74
N VAL A 93 28.71 3.21 1.20
CA VAL A 93 28.53 2.34 0.04
C VAL A 93 27.85 1.05 0.50
N LEU A 94 26.61 0.82 0.07
CA LEU A 94 25.83 -0.36 0.42
C LEU A 94 26.09 -1.53 -0.53
N PHE A 95 26.10 -1.23 -1.83
CA PHE A 95 26.24 -2.22 -2.88
C PHE A 95 27.33 -1.82 -3.86
N LEU A 96 28.06 -2.76 -4.36
CA LEU A 96 29.01 -2.59 -5.44
C LEU A 96 28.50 -3.39 -6.65
N MET A 97 28.37 -2.71 -7.77
CA MET A 97 27.95 -3.32 -9.04
C MET A 97 29.16 -3.54 -9.94
N ASP A 98 29.06 -4.53 -10.84
CA ASP A 98 30.10 -4.75 -11.86
C ASP A 98 30.19 -3.54 -12.78
N LYS A 99 31.37 -2.92 -12.81
CA LYS A 99 31.68 -1.72 -13.62
C LYS A 99 32.11 -2.04 -15.04
N LYS A 100 32.53 -3.27 -15.32
CA LYS A 100 33.14 -3.63 -16.61
C LYS A 100 32.25 -3.33 -17.82
N PRO A 101 30.94 -3.64 -17.81
CA PRO A 101 30.08 -3.30 -18.93
C PRO A 101 30.02 -1.79 -19.21
N PHE A 102 29.95 -0.99 -18.16
CA PHE A 102 29.89 0.48 -18.26
C PHE A 102 31.23 1.08 -18.73
N GLU A 103 32.35 0.49 -18.33
CA GLU A 103 33.68 0.88 -18.80
C GLU A 103 33.84 0.60 -20.32
N VAL A 104 33.34 -0.53 -20.80
CA VAL A 104 33.31 -0.85 -22.23
C VAL A 104 32.45 0.14 -22.99
N GLN A 105 31.23 0.41 -22.55
CA GLN A 105 30.34 1.39 -23.19
C GLN A 105 30.97 2.78 -23.26
N LEU A 106 31.57 3.24 -22.16
CA LEU A 106 32.26 4.51 -22.14
C LEU A 106 33.45 4.54 -23.12
N SER A 107 34.21 3.45 -23.22
CA SER A 107 35.29 3.32 -24.18
C SER A 107 34.82 3.37 -25.62
N GLU A 108 33.70 2.73 -25.93
CA GLU A 108 33.07 2.79 -27.26
C GLU A 108 32.60 4.20 -27.61
N ALA A 109 31.95 4.89 -26.64
CA ALA A 109 31.51 6.26 -26.83
C ALA A 109 32.69 7.21 -27.04
N GLN A 110 33.80 7.02 -26.32
CA GLN A 110 35.04 7.80 -26.53
C GLN A 110 35.63 7.57 -27.91
N ALA A 111 35.70 6.32 -28.39
CA ALA A 111 36.18 6.01 -29.74
C ALA A 111 35.27 6.64 -30.81
N SER A 112 33.95 6.67 -30.61
CA SER A 112 33.01 7.35 -31.49
C SER A 112 33.21 8.87 -31.51
N LEU A 113 33.50 9.47 -30.34
CA LEU A 113 33.85 10.89 -30.24
C LEU A 113 35.11 11.21 -31.00
N ASP A 114 36.16 10.40 -30.85
CA ASP A 114 37.44 10.58 -31.54
C ASP A 114 37.29 10.49 -33.06
N SER A 115 36.47 9.52 -33.53
CA SER A 115 36.12 9.42 -34.96
C SER A 115 35.40 10.67 -35.46
N SER A 116 34.40 11.18 -34.71
CA SER A 116 33.67 12.40 -35.06
C SER A 116 34.56 13.64 -35.06
N LEU A 117 35.52 13.74 -34.13
CA LEU A 117 36.51 14.81 -34.10
C LEU A 117 37.45 14.76 -35.31
N ALA A 118 37.89 13.57 -35.69
CA ALA A 118 38.74 13.40 -36.89
C ALA A 118 37.99 13.81 -38.18
N ALA A 119 36.73 13.41 -38.33
CA ALA A 119 35.90 13.81 -39.45
C ALA A 119 35.67 15.33 -39.50
N HIS A 120 35.39 15.96 -38.36
CA HIS A 120 35.22 17.42 -38.25
C HIS A 120 36.50 18.16 -38.60
N GLU A 121 37.66 17.68 -38.17
CA GLU A 121 38.95 18.29 -38.52
C GLU A 121 39.29 18.19 -40.01
N VAL A 122 38.87 17.08 -40.69
CA VAL A 122 38.96 16.96 -42.15
C VAL A 122 38.07 17.98 -42.85
N ALA A 123 36.79 18.10 -42.41
CA ALA A 123 35.86 19.08 -42.98
C ALA A 123 36.34 20.52 -42.79
N LYS A 124 36.90 20.83 -41.59
CA LYS A 124 37.49 22.14 -41.28
C LYS A 124 38.68 22.48 -42.18
N ARG A 125 39.58 21.54 -42.37
CA ARG A 125 40.72 21.74 -43.30
C ARG A 125 40.24 21.94 -44.73
N ASN A 126 39.21 21.18 -45.18
CA ASN A 126 38.64 21.35 -46.48
C ASN A 126 37.99 22.73 -46.70
N LEU A 127 37.17 23.18 -45.71
CA LEU A 127 36.54 24.50 -45.75
C LEU A 127 37.62 25.62 -45.77
N ASN A 128 38.67 25.50 -44.98
CA ASN A 128 39.76 26.47 -44.95
C ASN A 128 40.54 26.56 -46.28
N ARG A 129 40.57 25.47 -47.05
CA ARG A 129 41.20 25.44 -48.38
C ARG A 129 40.24 26.01 -49.42
N ILE A 130 38.97 25.68 -49.40
CA ILE A 130 37.97 26.09 -50.40
C ILE A 130 37.64 27.58 -50.28
N ARG A 131 37.50 28.08 -49.03
CA ARG A 131 37.08 29.47 -48.78
C ARG A 131 37.88 30.55 -49.51
N PRO A 132 39.24 30.53 -49.52
CA PRO A 132 40.02 31.53 -50.26
C PRO A 132 39.91 31.35 -51.78
N LEU A 133 39.82 30.11 -52.27
CA LEU A 133 39.69 29.84 -53.73
C LEU A 133 38.34 30.32 -54.28
N ALA A 134 37.24 30.15 -53.55
CA ALA A 134 35.94 30.71 -53.89
C ALA A 134 35.97 32.26 -53.93
N LYS A 135 36.66 32.91 -52.99
CA LYS A 135 36.83 34.34 -52.99
C LYS A 135 37.58 34.84 -54.25
N LEU A 136 38.51 34.05 -54.77
CA LEU A 136 39.24 34.33 -55.99
C LEU A 136 38.47 33.93 -57.23
N LYS A 137 37.21 33.47 -57.12
CA LYS A 137 36.34 32.92 -58.20
C LYS A 137 36.98 31.71 -58.91
N ALA A 138 37.93 31.00 -58.25
CA ALA A 138 38.57 29.80 -58.77
C ALA A 138 37.76 28.53 -58.54
N LEU A 139 36.73 28.59 -57.67
CA LEU A 139 35.77 27.51 -57.37
C LEU A 139 34.34 28.08 -57.43
N SER A 140 33.34 27.20 -57.60
CA SER A 140 31.96 27.59 -57.61
C SER A 140 31.45 27.95 -56.20
N GLN A 141 30.39 28.73 -56.13
CA GLN A 141 29.71 29.02 -54.84
C GLN A 141 29.09 27.74 -54.24
N THR A 142 28.63 26.82 -55.10
CA THR A 142 28.11 25.51 -54.69
C THR A 142 29.14 24.67 -53.92
N ASP A 143 30.43 24.70 -54.34
CA ASP A 143 31.50 23.99 -53.68
C ASP A 143 31.79 24.58 -52.27
N LEU A 144 31.70 25.91 -52.17
CA LEU A 144 31.81 26.58 -50.86
C LEU A 144 30.66 26.24 -49.92
N ASP A 145 29.43 26.29 -50.44
CA ASP A 145 28.22 25.98 -49.65
C ASP A 145 28.22 24.52 -49.18
N GLN A 146 28.68 23.59 -50.03
CA GLN A 146 28.86 22.18 -49.63
C GLN A 146 29.91 22.05 -48.51
N ALA A 147 31.06 22.70 -48.65
CA ALA A 147 32.11 22.64 -47.60
C ALA A 147 31.67 23.26 -46.26
N ILE A 148 30.83 24.29 -46.32
CA ILE A 148 30.21 24.86 -45.10
C ILE A 148 29.20 23.87 -44.51
N GLY A 149 28.37 23.24 -45.30
CA GLY A 149 27.43 22.20 -44.88
C GLY A 149 28.11 21.02 -44.20
N ASP A 150 29.20 20.50 -44.83
CA ASP A 150 30.02 19.40 -44.26
C ASP A 150 30.65 19.80 -42.91
N PHE A 151 31.14 21.00 -42.82
CA PHE A 151 31.70 21.51 -41.54
C PHE A 151 30.65 21.61 -40.44
N GLN A 152 29.43 22.09 -40.74
CA GLN A 152 28.36 22.21 -39.82
C GLN A 152 27.80 20.83 -39.38
N THR A 153 27.66 19.91 -40.33
CA THR A 153 27.15 18.55 -40.06
C THR A 153 28.10 17.76 -39.16
N THR A 154 29.42 17.83 -39.45
CA THR A 154 30.45 17.19 -38.62
C THR A 154 30.57 17.84 -37.25
N ALA A 155 30.37 19.15 -37.13
CA ALA A 155 30.31 19.83 -35.82
C ALA A 155 29.14 19.34 -34.97
N ALA A 156 27.98 19.14 -35.57
CA ALA A 156 26.79 18.56 -34.90
C ALA A 156 27.06 17.11 -34.45
N ALA A 157 27.75 16.30 -35.30
CA ALA A 157 28.11 14.93 -34.95
C ALA A 157 29.06 14.88 -33.73
N VAL A 158 30.04 15.80 -33.64
CA VAL A 158 30.90 15.92 -32.46
C VAL A 158 30.10 16.26 -31.21
N SER A 159 29.15 17.19 -31.32
CA SER A 159 28.30 17.54 -30.19
C SER A 159 27.47 16.36 -29.69
N ASN A 160 26.91 15.57 -30.59
CA ASN A 160 26.13 14.36 -30.25
C ASN A 160 27.03 13.29 -29.59
N ALA A 161 28.19 13.01 -30.14
CA ALA A 161 29.12 12.04 -29.58
C ALA A 161 29.63 12.47 -28.19
N LYS A 162 29.85 13.78 -27.98
CA LYS A 162 30.24 14.31 -26.69
C LYS A 162 29.14 14.13 -25.64
N ALA A 163 27.88 14.37 -26.00
CA ALA A 163 26.75 14.13 -25.11
C ALA A 163 26.61 12.65 -24.72
N GLN A 164 26.92 11.73 -25.64
CA GLN A 164 26.92 10.28 -25.35
C GLN A 164 28.00 9.93 -24.32
N VAL A 165 29.22 10.40 -24.49
CA VAL A 165 30.32 10.20 -23.52
C VAL A 165 29.92 10.75 -22.13
N GLU A 166 29.27 11.90 -22.08
CA GLU A 166 28.79 12.47 -20.82
C GLU A 166 27.75 11.60 -20.12
N ASN A 167 26.81 11.03 -20.87
CA ASN A 167 25.80 10.12 -20.34
C ASN A 167 26.45 8.86 -19.77
N ASP A 168 27.26 8.17 -20.55
CA ASP A 168 27.91 6.92 -20.16
C ASP A 168 28.88 7.11 -18.98
N SER A 169 29.45 8.31 -18.86
CA SER A 169 30.31 8.66 -17.71
C SER A 169 29.55 8.81 -16.39
N LYS A 170 28.25 9.16 -16.43
CA LYS A 170 27.39 9.28 -15.25
C LYS A 170 26.96 7.91 -14.71
N ASP A 171 26.74 6.96 -15.59
CA ASP A 171 26.30 5.60 -15.22
C ASP A 171 27.43 4.79 -14.55
N ARG A 172 28.68 5.23 -14.70
CA ARG A 172 29.85 4.63 -14.06
C ARG A 172 30.01 4.99 -12.56
N LYS A 173 29.39 6.09 -12.09
CA LYS A 173 29.52 6.56 -10.70
C LYS A 173 28.55 5.84 -9.77
#